data_3b434ff02b377f9100b83deebd752965
#
_entry.id   3b434ff02b377f9100b83deebd752965
#
_cell.length_a   1.000
_cell.length_b   1.000
_cell.length_c   1.000
_cell.angle_alpha   90.00
_cell.angle_beta   90.00
_cell.angle_gamma   90.00
#
_symmetry.space_group_name_H-M   'P 1'
#
loop_
_entity.id
_entity.type
_entity.pdbx_description
1 polymer ?
#
loop_
_entity_poly.entity_id
_entity_poly.type
_entity_poly.pdbx_seq_one_letter_code
_entity_poly.pdbx_strand_id
1 'polypeptide(L)'
;MIQTQLRSRLQKSGSSGSGRRLPLFIRAVLSSQTDSDIKGNIDRLKQIRLITAVKTPYLPNGKFDLPAYDSILENQIRAGVEGVIVGGTTGEGQLMGWDEHVMLIAHTVNRFGNRLSVIGNTGSNSTREALHATEQGFAVGMHAALQINPYYGKTSKTGLLMHFERVLNEGPAIIYNVPGRTGQDIPDDVVHSISTHSNFLGMKECTGNKRIQAYTSRGINCWTGNDDEAHEARHSAGAVGVISVTSNVVPGLMARLMASPDDALNNSLKELYSWMFCEPNPISLNTAFSMCGISKPVFRLPYVPLSKDQREKGAVLLKAVQQHIPGCKEVRIMEDGEFSLVAEY
;
A
#
# COMPACT_ATOMS: atom_id res chain seq x y z
N MET A 1 5.57 -34.29 9.07
CA MET A 1 6.95 -34.45 9.59
C MET A 1 7.54 -33.10 10.10
N ILE A 2 7.21 -31.96 9.56
CA ILE A 2 7.73 -30.63 9.96
C ILE A 2 7.16 -30.15 11.32
N GLN A 3 5.91 -30.44 11.64
CA GLN A 3 5.29 -30.03 12.93
C GLN A 3 5.84 -30.79 14.16
N THR A 4 6.34 -31.98 13.99
CA THR A 4 6.85 -32.81 15.12
C THR A 4 8.28 -32.42 15.50
N GLN A 5 9.07 -31.91 14.59
CA GLN A 5 10.42 -31.39 14.88
C GLN A 5 10.42 -30.01 15.55
N LEU A 6 9.38 -29.19 15.34
CA LEU A 6 9.22 -27.89 15.99
C LEU A 6 8.90 -28.00 17.49
N ARG A 7 8.10 -29.00 17.91
CA ARG A 7 7.77 -29.21 19.34
C ARG A 7 8.96 -29.65 20.19
N SER A 8 9.89 -30.42 19.66
CA SER A 8 11.03 -30.91 20.43
C SER A 8 12.12 -29.86 20.70
N ARG A 9 12.16 -28.76 19.94
CA ARG A 9 13.09 -27.64 20.14
C ARG A 9 12.60 -26.57 21.11
N LEU A 10 11.29 -26.48 21.35
CA LEU A 10 10.67 -25.50 22.24
C LEU A 10 10.82 -25.82 23.74
N GLN A 11 11.21 -27.05 24.09
CA GLN A 11 11.32 -27.48 25.50
C GLN A 11 12.71 -27.28 26.15
N LYS A 12 13.71 -26.74 25.44
CA LYS A 12 15.10 -26.70 25.94
C LYS A 12 15.71 -25.30 26.19
N SER A 13 14.95 -24.23 26.32
CA SER A 13 15.54 -22.92 26.68
C SER A 13 14.76 -22.18 27.75
N GLY A 14 14.94 -22.59 29.00
CA GLY A 14 14.65 -21.76 30.17
C GLY A 14 15.93 -21.09 30.63
N SER A 15 15.98 -19.76 30.68
CA SER A 15 16.42 -18.90 31.80
C SER A 15 16.75 -17.46 31.38
N SER A 16 16.09 -16.54 32.05
CA SER A 16 16.45 -15.15 32.51
C SER A 16 17.22 -14.20 31.58
N GLY A 17 16.57 -13.10 31.27
CA GLY A 17 17.15 -11.87 30.76
C GLY A 17 16.13 -11.01 30.01
N SER A 18 15.79 -9.81 30.51
CA SER A 18 14.80 -8.88 29.98
C SER A 18 15.21 -8.18 28.68
N GLY A 19 15.28 -8.92 27.61
CA GLY A 19 15.28 -8.44 26.25
C GLY A 19 14.30 -9.30 25.49
N ARG A 20 13.17 -8.72 25.01
CA ARG A 20 12.23 -9.44 24.16
C ARG A 20 12.97 -9.93 22.92
N ARG A 21 13.33 -11.20 22.91
CA ARG A 21 13.90 -11.85 21.75
C ARG A 21 12.76 -12.02 20.72
N LEU A 22 13.02 -11.68 19.45
CA LEU A 22 12.15 -12.04 18.33
C LEU A 22 11.68 -13.50 18.47
N PRO A 23 10.42 -13.81 18.14
CA PRO A 23 9.93 -15.18 18.14
C PRO A 23 10.89 -16.10 17.38
N LEU A 24 11.11 -17.29 17.88
CA LEU A 24 12.08 -18.24 17.34
C LEU A 24 11.90 -18.52 15.83
N PHE A 25 10.67 -18.40 15.33
CA PHE A 25 10.32 -18.60 13.94
C PHE A 25 10.86 -17.46 13.05
N ILE A 26 10.70 -16.21 13.48
CA ILE A 26 11.26 -15.04 12.76
C ILE A 26 12.79 -15.11 12.77
N ARG A 27 13.39 -15.52 13.89
CA ARG A 27 14.83 -15.79 13.93
C ARG A 27 15.26 -16.92 13.00
N ALA A 28 14.47 -17.98 12.85
CA ALA A 28 14.80 -19.09 11.95
C ALA A 28 14.68 -18.70 10.46
N VAL A 29 13.75 -17.84 10.10
CA VAL A 29 13.62 -17.30 8.73
C VAL A 29 14.72 -16.26 8.45
N LEU A 30 15.00 -15.37 9.40
CA LEU A 30 16.10 -14.40 9.29
C LEU A 30 17.48 -15.03 9.40
N SER A 31 17.63 -16.17 10.12
CA SER A 31 18.93 -16.86 10.24
C SER A 31 19.32 -17.67 9.00
N SER A 32 18.43 -17.80 8.01
CA SER A 32 18.74 -18.41 6.71
C SER A 32 19.12 -17.37 5.63
N GLN A 33 18.90 -16.08 5.88
CA GLN A 33 19.32 -14.99 4.99
C GLN A 33 20.65 -14.42 5.49
N THR A 34 21.58 -14.23 4.59
CA THR A 34 22.84 -13.54 4.91
C THR A 34 22.62 -12.04 5.03
N ASP A 35 23.48 -11.32 5.76
CA ASP A 35 23.42 -9.85 5.84
C ASP A 35 23.45 -9.20 4.44
N SER A 36 24.14 -9.83 3.49
CA SER A 36 24.17 -9.41 2.08
C SER A 36 22.82 -9.55 1.39
N ASP A 37 22.03 -10.62 1.68
CA ASP A 37 20.71 -10.83 1.09
C ASP A 37 19.69 -9.81 1.64
N ILE A 38 19.76 -9.50 2.92
CA ILE A 38 18.91 -8.50 3.57
C ILE A 38 19.21 -7.12 2.99
N LYS A 39 20.48 -6.74 2.87
CA LYS A 39 20.90 -5.46 2.28
C LYS A 39 20.48 -5.37 0.82
N GLY A 40 20.70 -6.40 0.02
CA GLY A 40 20.27 -6.45 -1.39
C GLY A 40 18.76 -6.30 -1.56
N ASN A 41 17.96 -6.86 -0.64
CA ASN A 41 16.51 -6.69 -0.64
C ASN A 41 16.11 -5.24 -0.31
N ILE A 42 16.71 -4.62 0.69
CA ILE A 42 16.48 -3.21 1.05
C ILE A 42 16.83 -2.28 -0.13
N ASP A 43 18.00 -2.48 -0.76
CA ASP A 43 18.43 -1.65 -1.88
C ASP A 43 17.49 -1.79 -3.09
N ARG A 44 16.98 -3.00 -3.37
CA ARG A 44 15.96 -3.23 -4.39
C ARG A 44 14.66 -2.49 -4.06
N LEU A 45 14.17 -2.59 -2.82
CA LEU A 45 12.93 -1.93 -2.37
C LEU A 45 13.04 -0.40 -2.51
N LYS A 46 14.20 0.18 -2.23
CA LYS A 46 14.45 1.62 -2.37
C LYS A 46 14.43 2.13 -3.81
N GLN A 47 14.43 1.26 -4.81
CA GLN A 47 14.47 1.63 -6.24
C GLN A 47 13.15 1.43 -6.97
N ILE A 48 12.11 0.90 -6.30
CA ILE A 48 10.80 0.64 -6.91
C ILE A 48 10.14 1.96 -7.30
N ARG A 49 9.81 2.12 -8.58
CA ARG A 49 9.24 3.36 -9.12
C ARG A 49 7.72 3.38 -9.06
N LEU A 50 7.07 2.25 -9.29
CA LEU A 50 5.62 2.14 -9.27
C LEU A 50 5.16 1.08 -8.27
N ILE A 51 4.49 1.56 -7.23
CA ILE A 51 3.83 0.73 -6.23
C ILE A 51 2.33 0.99 -6.33
N THR A 52 1.52 -0.04 -6.55
CA THR A 52 0.06 0.11 -6.54
C THR A 52 -0.49 -0.08 -5.14
N ALA A 53 -1.22 0.91 -4.62
CA ALA A 53 -2.08 0.72 -3.46
C ALA A 53 -3.28 -0.12 -3.91
N VAL A 54 -3.17 -1.46 -3.82
CA VAL A 54 -4.07 -2.37 -4.51
C VAL A 54 -5.45 -2.43 -3.85
N LYS A 55 -6.50 -2.44 -4.69
CA LYS A 55 -7.88 -2.68 -4.27
C LYS A 55 -8.09 -4.10 -3.74
N THR A 56 -8.93 -4.23 -2.72
CA THR A 56 -9.45 -5.51 -2.23
C THR A 56 -10.89 -5.70 -2.71
N PRO A 57 -11.18 -6.61 -3.66
CA PRO A 57 -12.54 -6.89 -4.12
C PRO A 57 -13.29 -7.81 -3.16
N TYR A 58 -14.63 -7.67 -3.14
CA TYR A 58 -15.51 -8.42 -2.24
C TYR A 58 -16.56 -9.23 -2.97
N LEU A 59 -16.95 -10.35 -2.35
CA LEU A 59 -18.13 -11.14 -2.69
C LEU A 59 -19.41 -10.50 -2.10
N PRO A 60 -20.61 -10.88 -2.57
CA PRO A 60 -21.87 -10.33 -2.04
C PRO A 60 -22.09 -10.55 -0.53
N ASN A 61 -21.43 -11.53 0.06
CA ASN A 61 -21.44 -11.77 1.51
C ASN A 61 -20.36 -10.96 2.27
N GLY A 62 -19.72 -10.00 1.62
CA GLY A 62 -18.69 -9.14 2.17
C GLY A 62 -17.31 -9.78 2.30
N LYS A 63 -17.13 -11.08 2.09
CA LYS A 63 -15.81 -11.74 2.13
C LYS A 63 -14.96 -11.39 0.92
N PHE A 64 -13.66 -11.61 0.99
CA PHE A 64 -12.74 -11.34 -0.12
C PHE A 64 -13.07 -12.17 -1.36
N ASP A 65 -13.11 -11.53 -2.52
CA ASP A 65 -13.13 -12.18 -3.83
C ASP A 65 -11.69 -12.44 -4.28
N LEU A 66 -11.06 -13.49 -3.71
CA LEU A 66 -9.67 -13.82 -4.00
C LEU A 66 -9.41 -14.12 -5.49
N PRO A 67 -10.32 -14.78 -6.26
CA PRO A 67 -10.13 -14.92 -7.70
C PRO A 67 -10.05 -13.58 -8.45
N ALA A 68 -10.90 -12.60 -8.11
CA ALA A 68 -10.83 -11.26 -8.69
C ALA A 68 -9.56 -10.53 -8.24
N TYR A 69 -9.17 -10.65 -6.97
CA TYR A 69 -7.93 -10.10 -6.43
C TYR A 69 -6.70 -10.64 -7.16
N ASP A 70 -6.62 -11.94 -7.36
CA ASP A 70 -5.52 -12.59 -8.10
C ASP A 70 -5.45 -12.08 -9.54
N SER A 71 -6.59 -11.91 -10.20
CA SER A 71 -6.66 -11.36 -11.57
C SER A 71 -6.17 -9.93 -11.64
N ILE A 72 -6.50 -9.11 -10.64
CA ILE A 72 -6.01 -7.73 -10.52
C ILE A 72 -4.48 -7.76 -10.41
N LEU A 73 -3.90 -8.57 -9.52
CA LEU A 73 -2.45 -8.65 -9.32
C LEU A 73 -1.71 -9.17 -10.56
N GLU A 74 -2.24 -10.17 -11.24
CA GLU A 74 -1.67 -10.63 -12.52
C GLU A 74 -1.65 -9.51 -13.57
N ASN A 75 -2.69 -8.68 -13.62
CA ASN A 75 -2.75 -7.55 -14.53
C ASN A 75 -1.73 -6.45 -14.15
N GLN A 76 -1.53 -6.21 -12.85
CA GLN A 76 -0.49 -5.29 -12.36
C GLN A 76 0.91 -5.77 -12.78
N ILE A 77 1.21 -7.06 -12.61
CA ILE A 77 2.50 -7.66 -12.98
C ILE A 77 2.74 -7.52 -14.49
N ARG A 78 1.75 -7.87 -15.32
CA ARG A 78 1.88 -7.76 -16.79
C ARG A 78 2.09 -6.34 -17.26
N ALA A 79 1.58 -5.37 -16.52
CA ALA A 79 1.71 -3.94 -16.82
C ALA A 79 3.03 -3.33 -16.31
N GLY A 80 3.89 -4.10 -15.61
CA GLY A 80 5.19 -3.64 -15.13
C GLY A 80 5.15 -2.93 -13.78
N VAL A 81 4.11 -3.15 -12.97
CA VAL A 81 4.09 -2.71 -11.57
C VAL A 81 5.11 -3.52 -10.77
N GLU A 82 5.91 -2.85 -9.95
CA GLU A 82 7.06 -3.45 -9.26
C GLU A 82 6.74 -3.85 -7.80
N GLY A 83 5.71 -3.21 -7.21
CA GLY A 83 5.28 -3.50 -5.84
C GLY A 83 3.81 -3.17 -5.58
N VAL A 84 3.27 -3.70 -4.49
CA VAL A 84 1.89 -3.45 -4.06
C VAL A 84 1.81 -3.15 -2.56
N ILE A 85 0.94 -2.21 -2.18
CA ILE A 85 0.51 -2.03 -0.80
C ILE A 85 -0.74 -2.88 -0.57
N VAL A 86 -0.67 -3.83 0.34
CA VAL A 86 -1.79 -4.69 0.74
C VAL A 86 -2.46 -4.10 1.98
N GLY A 87 -3.78 -3.96 1.95
CA GLY A 87 -4.56 -3.45 3.06
C GLY A 87 -4.27 -1.99 3.41
N GLY A 88 -3.77 -1.18 2.45
CA GLY A 88 -3.72 0.27 2.59
C GLY A 88 -5.12 0.89 2.56
N THR A 89 -5.23 2.22 2.61
CA THR A 89 -6.52 2.94 2.51
C THR A 89 -7.31 2.50 1.28
N THR A 90 -6.63 2.38 0.14
CA THR A 90 -7.22 1.94 -1.13
C THR A 90 -7.70 0.49 -1.08
N GLY A 91 -6.98 -0.36 -0.38
CA GLY A 91 -7.34 -1.77 -0.14
C GLY A 91 -8.30 -1.96 1.02
N GLU A 92 -8.77 -0.87 1.63
CA GLU A 92 -9.78 -0.87 2.70
C GLU A 92 -9.34 -1.62 3.99
N GLY A 93 -8.04 -1.59 4.31
CA GLY A 93 -7.50 -2.26 5.49
C GLY A 93 -8.12 -1.80 6.81
N GLN A 94 -8.61 -0.55 6.87
CA GLN A 94 -9.34 0.00 8.03
C GLN A 94 -10.73 -0.65 8.26
N LEU A 95 -11.26 -1.40 7.28
CA LEU A 95 -12.51 -2.15 7.40
C LEU A 95 -12.28 -3.65 7.63
N MET A 96 -11.02 -4.07 7.77
CA MET A 96 -10.68 -5.47 7.99
C MET A 96 -10.46 -5.74 9.46
N GLY A 97 -10.94 -6.89 9.94
CA GLY A 97 -10.37 -7.49 11.14
C GLY A 97 -8.89 -7.82 10.91
N TRP A 98 -8.09 -7.81 11.98
CA TRP A 98 -6.66 -8.05 11.81
C TRP A 98 -6.35 -9.41 11.19
N ASP A 99 -7.12 -10.45 11.53
CA ASP A 99 -6.96 -11.79 10.94
C ASP A 99 -7.19 -11.79 9.41
N GLU A 100 -8.22 -11.05 8.93
CA GLU A 100 -8.46 -10.87 7.50
C GLU A 100 -7.28 -10.15 6.83
N HIS A 101 -6.74 -9.11 7.48
CA HIS A 101 -5.65 -8.32 6.93
C HIS A 101 -4.37 -9.15 6.78
N VAL A 102 -3.97 -9.87 7.83
CA VAL A 102 -2.80 -10.77 7.79
C VAL A 102 -3.01 -11.88 6.76
N MET A 103 -4.21 -12.46 6.68
CA MET A 103 -4.53 -13.49 5.69
C MET A 103 -4.36 -12.95 4.26
N LEU A 104 -4.79 -11.72 3.98
CA LEU A 104 -4.63 -11.12 2.65
C LEU A 104 -3.15 -10.85 2.32
N ILE A 105 -2.36 -10.39 3.29
CA ILE A 105 -0.90 -10.24 3.14
C ILE A 105 -0.27 -11.60 2.84
N ALA A 106 -0.58 -12.64 3.63
CA ALA A 106 -0.06 -13.99 3.46
C ALA A 106 -0.42 -14.57 2.08
N HIS A 107 -1.68 -14.41 1.65
CA HIS A 107 -2.14 -14.82 0.32
C HIS A 107 -1.33 -14.13 -0.78
N THR A 108 -1.14 -12.83 -0.68
CA THR A 108 -0.39 -12.04 -1.67
C THR A 108 1.07 -12.46 -1.73
N VAL A 109 1.72 -12.66 -0.58
CA VAL A 109 3.11 -13.15 -0.51
C VAL A 109 3.24 -14.52 -1.15
N ASN A 110 2.38 -15.47 -0.77
CA ASN A 110 2.47 -16.84 -1.25
C ASN A 110 2.28 -16.96 -2.77
N ARG A 111 1.40 -16.14 -3.35
CA ARG A 111 1.10 -16.24 -4.79
C ARG A 111 1.97 -15.34 -5.67
N PHE A 112 2.38 -14.21 -5.17
CA PHE A 112 2.96 -13.14 -5.99
C PHE A 112 4.30 -12.60 -5.47
N GLY A 113 4.72 -12.96 -4.25
CA GLY A 113 5.89 -12.40 -3.59
C GLY A 113 7.22 -12.64 -4.33
N ASN A 114 7.29 -13.62 -5.22
CA ASN A 114 8.45 -13.85 -6.09
C ASN A 114 8.49 -12.94 -7.34
N ARG A 115 7.38 -12.21 -7.63
CA ARG A 115 7.22 -11.35 -8.81
C ARG A 115 6.92 -9.91 -8.46
N LEU A 116 6.38 -9.65 -7.26
CA LEU A 116 6.05 -8.33 -6.73
C LEU A 116 6.69 -8.12 -5.37
N SER A 117 7.09 -6.90 -5.08
CA SER A 117 7.38 -6.50 -3.71
C SER A 117 6.07 -6.29 -2.96
N VAL A 118 5.80 -7.14 -1.97
CA VAL A 118 4.58 -7.09 -1.15
C VAL A 118 4.85 -6.26 0.09
N ILE A 119 4.16 -5.13 0.22
CA ILE A 119 4.29 -4.19 1.33
C ILE A 119 2.98 -4.22 2.12
N GLY A 120 3.02 -4.71 3.35
CA GLY A 120 1.85 -4.76 4.22
C GLY A 120 1.58 -3.39 4.87
N ASN A 121 0.33 -2.91 4.84
CA ASN A 121 -0.05 -1.74 5.63
C ASN A 121 -0.29 -2.17 7.08
N THR A 122 0.71 -2.02 7.92
CA THR A 122 0.68 -2.46 9.32
C THR A 122 0.72 -1.30 10.31
N GLY A 123 0.67 -0.06 9.81
CA GLY A 123 0.64 1.14 10.63
C GLY A 123 -0.67 1.29 11.42
N SER A 124 -0.55 1.78 12.65
CA SER A 124 -1.68 2.05 13.55
C SER A 124 -1.41 3.32 14.36
N ASN A 125 -2.47 3.93 14.89
CA ASN A 125 -2.35 5.02 15.87
C ASN A 125 -1.93 4.54 17.27
N SER A 126 -1.87 3.23 17.50
CA SER A 126 -1.32 2.59 18.70
C SER A 126 0.02 1.94 18.37
N THR A 127 1.09 2.34 19.05
CA THR A 127 2.42 1.71 18.86
C THR A 127 2.37 0.21 19.12
N ARG A 128 1.61 -0.24 20.12
CA ARG A 128 1.46 -1.67 20.45
C ARG A 128 0.85 -2.44 19.29
N GLU A 129 -0.22 -1.90 18.70
CA GLU A 129 -0.91 -2.54 17.56
C GLU A 129 -0.04 -2.50 16.31
N ALA A 130 0.66 -1.38 16.04
CA ALA A 130 1.59 -1.28 14.92
C ALA A 130 2.72 -2.31 15.01
N LEU A 131 3.30 -2.51 16.20
CA LEU A 131 4.34 -3.52 16.44
C LEU A 131 3.80 -4.93 16.20
N HIS A 132 2.65 -5.26 16.81
CA HIS A 132 2.01 -6.57 16.67
C HIS A 132 1.67 -6.89 15.20
N ALA A 133 1.05 -5.92 14.52
CA ALA A 133 0.71 -6.01 13.12
C ALA A 133 1.95 -6.23 12.23
N THR A 134 3.02 -5.48 12.50
CA THR A 134 4.25 -5.54 11.71
C THR A 134 4.98 -6.87 11.92
N GLU A 135 5.05 -7.35 13.16
CA GLU A 135 5.61 -8.66 13.49
C GLU A 135 4.88 -9.79 12.73
N GLN A 136 3.55 -9.80 12.75
CA GLN A 136 2.76 -10.81 12.02
C GLN A 136 2.91 -10.68 10.51
N GLY A 137 2.95 -9.46 9.97
CA GLY A 137 3.18 -9.23 8.54
C GLY A 137 4.53 -9.80 8.07
N PHE A 138 5.61 -9.57 8.84
CA PHE A 138 6.91 -10.19 8.52
C PHE A 138 6.90 -11.71 8.73
N ALA A 139 6.18 -12.22 9.74
CA ALA A 139 6.06 -13.64 9.97
C ALA A 139 5.41 -14.39 8.79
N VAL A 140 4.51 -13.74 8.05
CA VAL A 140 3.91 -14.30 6.83
C VAL A 140 4.68 -13.94 5.55
N GLY A 141 5.81 -13.26 5.66
CA GLY A 141 6.78 -13.05 4.58
C GLY A 141 6.63 -11.76 3.78
N MET A 142 5.95 -10.71 4.30
CA MET A 142 5.96 -9.41 3.61
C MET A 142 7.39 -8.88 3.47
N HIS A 143 7.64 -8.13 2.39
CA HIS A 143 8.98 -7.59 2.10
C HIS A 143 9.27 -6.29 2.84
N ALA A 144 8.23 -5.50 3.12
CA ALA A 144 8.31 -4.26 3.87
C ALA A 144 6.97 -3.91 4.51
N ALA A 145 6.99 -2.99 5.47
CA ALA A 145 5.81 -2.40 6.08
C ALA A 145 5.52 -1.00 5.53
N LEU A 146 4.26 -0.61 5.41
CA LEU A 146 3.82 0.78 5.31
C LEU A 146 3.33 1.22 6.68
N GLN A 147 3.96 2.26 7.24
CA GLN A 147 3.68 2.78 8.58
C GLN A 147 3.10 4.19 8.49
N ILE A 148 1.79 4.29 8.61
CA ILE A 148 1.10 5.58 8.60
C ILE A 148 1.40 6.34 9.89
N ASN A 149 1.50 7.68 9.79
CA ASN A 149 1.53 8.55 10.96
C ASN A 149 0.35 8.24 11.89
N PRO A 150 0.56 8.09 13.23
CA PRO A 150 -0.54 7.93 14.16
C PRO A 150 -1.66 8.94 13.91
N TYR A 151 -2.87 8.44 13.75
CA TYR A 151 -4.05 9.22 13.35
C TYR A 151 -5.04 9.38 14.49
N TYR A 152 -5.94 10.36 14.38
CA TYR A 152 -6.97 10.71 15.34
C TYR A 152 -6.41 11.30 16.66
N GLY A 153 -5.73 10.50 17.50
CA GLY A 153 -5.07 10.95 18.72
C GLY A 153 -3.70 11.55 18.42
N LYS A 154 -3.59 12.87 18.39
CA LYS A 154 -2.32 13.57 18.12
C LYS A 154 -1.32 13.33 19.27
N THR A 155 -0.02 13.27 18.92
CA THR A 155 1.06 13.11 19.89
C THR A 155 2.17 14.14 19.68
N SER A 156 3.12 14.22 20.62
CA SER A 156 4.28 15.10 20.53
C SER A 156 5.30 14.60 19.49
N LYS A 157 6.24 15.47 19.11
CA LYS A 157 7.40 15.10 18.27
C LYS A 157 8.18 13.92 18.86
N THR A 158 8.45 13.95 20.15
CA THR A 158 9.12 12.85 20.86
C THR A 158 8.29 11.55 20.78
N GLY A 159 6.97 11.65 20.92
CA GLY A 159 6.09 10.49 20.77
C GLY A 159 6.13 9.91 19.36
N LEU A 160 6.14 10.74 18.32
CA LEU A 160 6.30 10.29 16.92
C LEU A 160 7.64 9.60 16.71
N LEU A 161 8.73 10.21 17.17
CA LEU A 161 10.06 9.65 17.04
C LEU A 161 10.13 8.26 17.70
N MET A 162 9.72 8.14 18.95
CA MET A 162 9.70 6.87 19.66
C MET A 162 8.80 5.81 18.99
N HIS A 163 7.67 6.23 18.44
CA HIS A 163 6.77 5.34 17.70
C HIS A 163 7.47 4.76 16.46
N PHE A 164 8.04 5.63 15.61
CA PHE A 164 8.67 5.20 14.37
C PHE A 164 9.97 4.41 14.60
N GLU A 165 10.79 4.79 15.57
CA GLU A 165 11.98 4.01 15.95
C GLU A 165 11.60 2.58 16.36
N ARG A 166 10.50 2.42 17.13
CA ARG A 166 10.03 1.10 17.55
C ARG A 166 9.59 0.24 16.37
N VAL A 167 8.79 0.78 15.45
CA VAL A 167 8.30 0.00 14.29
C VAL A 167 9.42 -0.27 13.28
N LEU A 168 10.38 0.63 13.12
CA LEU A 168 11.55 0.42 12.28
C LEU A 168 12.47 -0.69 12.81
N ASN A 169 12.49 -0.93 14.11
CA ASN A 169 13.21 -2.07 14.70
C ASN A 169 12.65 -3.44 14.30
N GLU A 170 11.39 -3.51 13.86
CA GLU A 170 10.77 -4.77 13.41
C GLU A 170 11.20 -5.18 11.99
N GLY A 171 11.58 -4.21 11.13
CA GLY A 171 12.04 -4.50 9.77
C GLY A 171 11.90 -3.32 8.81
N PRO A 172 12.18 -3.54 7.49
CA PRO A 172 12.14 -2.50 6.49
C PRO A 172 10.76 -1.84 6.39
N ALA A 173 10.70 -0.50 6.44
CA ALA A 173 9.44 0.23 6.39
C ALA A 173 9.51 1.53 5.58
N ILE A 174 8.40 1.83 4.91
CA ILE A 174 8.08 3.14 4.33
C ILE A 174 7.21 3.88 5.35
N ILE A 175 7.62 5.08 5.74
CA ILE A 175 6.86 5.93 6.65
C ILE A 175 5.90 6.79 5.82
N TYR A 176 4.63 6.84 6.25
CA TYR A 176 3.57 7.47 5.48
C TYR A 176 3.04 8.71 6.15
N ASN A 177 3.25 9.86 5.51
CA ASN A 177 2.78 11.17 5.93
C ASN A 177 1.59 11.62 5.06
N VAL A 178 0.43 11.78 5.69
CA VAL A 178 -0.82 12.21 5.04
C VAL A 178 -1.68 13.01 6.00
N PRO A 179 -1.29 14.24 6.35
CA PRO A 179 -1.95 15.02 7.40
C PRO A 179 -3.45 15.27 7.14
N GLY A 180 -3.89 15.30 5.88
CA GLY A 180 -5.30 15.39 5.51
C GLY A 180 -6.15 14.20 6.00
N ARG A 181 -5.54 13.04 6.31
CA ARG A 181 -6.21 11.86 6.87
C ARG A 181 -5.91 11.67 8.35
N THR A 182 -4.66 11.88 8.74
CA THR A 182 -4.21 11.61 10.10
C THR A 182 -4.52 12.75 11.08
N GLY A 183 -4.77 13.96 10.56
CA GLY A 183 -4.96 15.17 11.36
C GLY A 183 -3.68 15.71 11.98
N GLN A 184 -2.53 15.07 11.72
CA GLN A 184 -1.22 15.48 12.21
C GLN A 184 -0.16 15.26 11.13
N ASP A 185 0.71 16.24 10.93
CA ASP A 185 1.87 16.15 10.07
C ASP A 185 3.06 15.54 10.82
N ILE A 186 3.96 14.85 10.08
CA ILE A 186 5.25 14.41 10.64
C ILE A 186 6.25 15.55 10.46
N PRO A 187 6.76 16.15 11.55
CA PRO A 187 7.74 17.24 11.46
C PRO A 187 9.03 16.81 10.78
N ASP A 188 9.67 17.73 10.05
CA ASP A 188 10.90 17.49 9.28
C ASP A 188 12.04 16.95 10.13
N ASP A 189 12.19 17.45 11.37
CA ASP A 189 13.20 17.01 12.30
C ASP A 189 13.00 15.53 12.74
N VAL A 190 11.76 15.09 12.88
CA VAL A 190 11.43 13.68 13.14
C VAL A 190 11.81 12.82 11.93
N VAL A 191 11.41 13.23 10.71
CA VAL A 191 11.78 12.51 9.48
C VAL A 191 13.29 12.40 9.35
N HIS A 192 14.00 13.49 9.60
CA HIS A 192 15.45 13.50 9.52
C HIS A 192 16.11 12.54 10.53
N SER A 193 15.59 12.50 11.75
CA SER A 193 16.09 11.59 12.78
C SER A 193 15.90 10.13 12.41
N ILE A 194 14.67 9.74 11.98
CA ILE A 194 14.38 8.35 11.62
C ILE A 194 15.02 7.91 10.29
N SER A 195 15.37 8.85 9.41
CA SER A 195 15.97 8.54 8.10
C SER A 195 17.34 7.87 8.20
N THR A 196 18.01 7.98 9.33
CA THR A 196 19.31 7.34 9.61
C THR A 196 19.16 5.86 10.00
N HIS A 197 17.96 5.38 10.27
CA HIS A 197 17.72 4.00 10.66
C HIS A 197 17.90 3.05 9.46
N SER A 198 18.61 1.92 9.66
CA SER A 198 18.95 0.96 8.60
C SER A 198 17.73 0.39 7.87
N ASN A 199 16.59 0.23 8.57
CA ASN A 199 15.33 -0.26 8.02
C ASN A 199 14.43 0.84 7.44
N PHE A 200 14.84 2.11 7.46
CA PHE A 200 14.09 3.17 6.83
C PHE A 200 14.26 3.11 5.31
N LEU A 201 13.19 2.79 4.59
CA LEU A 201 13.19 2.75 3.13
C LEU A 201 12.99 4.12 2.51
N GLY A 202 12.21 4.98 3.15
CA GLY A 202 11.84 6.31 2.67
C GLY A 202 10.48 6.75 3.15
N MET A 203 10.02 7.88 2.60
CA MET A 203 8.71 8.47 2.90
C MET A 203 7.71 8.20 1.78
N LYS A 204 6.46 7.84 2.13
CA LYS A 204 5.31 8.13 1.28
C LYS A 204 4.77 9.49 1.69
N GLU A 205 4.90 10.49 0.83
CA GLU A 205 4.61 11.88 1.15
C GLU A 205 3.39 12.39 0.34
N CYS A 206 2.43 13.01 1.03
CA CYS A 206 1.22 13.54 0.42
C CYS A 206 1.00 15.04 0.65
N THR A 207 2.03 15.78 1.07
CA THR A 207 1.92 17.24 1.28
C THR A 207 2.45 18.07 0.10
N GLY A 208 2.89 17.40 -0.98
CA GLY A 208 3.28 18.05 -2.23
C GLY A 208 4.76 17.99 -2.56
N ASN A 209 5.07 18.29 -3.83
CA ASN A 209 6.39 18.12 -4.43
C ASN A 209 7.48 18.99 -3.81
N LYS A 210 7.15 20.16 -3.25
CA LYS A 210 8.14 21.01 -2.54
C LYS A 210 8.75 20.28 -1.34
N ARG A 211 7.94 19.55 -0.59
CA ARG A 211 8.42 18.78 0.55
C ARG A 211 9.22 17.55 0.11
N ILE A 212 8.77 16.87 -0.93
CA ILE A 212 9.52 15.78 -1.55
C ILE A 212 10.91 16.27 -1.96
N GLN A 213 11.00 17.39 -2.68
CA GLN A 213 12.26 17.97 -3.11
C GLN A 213 13.18 18.33 -1.92
N ALA A 214 12.61 18.85 -0.83
CA ALA A 214 13.37 19.14 0.39
C ALA A 214 13.96 17.88 1.04
N TYR A 215 13.29 16.75 0.97
CA TYR A 215 13.79 15.46 1.47
C TYR A 215 14.81 14.83 0.52
N THR A 216 14.49 14.77 -0.78
CA THR A 216 15.37 14.14 -1.77
C THR A 216 16.69 14.86 -1.93
N SER A 217 16.73 16.20 -1.78
CA SER A 217 17.97 16.98 -1.77
C SER A 217 18.91 16.65 -0.59
N ARG A 218 18.36 15.98 0.45
CA ARG A 218 19.12 15.49 1.61
C ARG A 218 19.38 13.98 1.56
N GLY A 219 19.10 13.34 0.42
CA GLY A 219 19.30 11.90 0.25
C GLY A 219 18.22 11.03 0.88
N ILE A 220 17.07 11.60 1.29
CA ILE A 220 15.93 10.84 1.81
C ILE A 220 15.05 10.39 0.64
N ASN A 221 14.88 9.09 0.48
CA ASN A 221 13.99 8.54 -0.55
C ASN A 221 12.54 8.94 -0.27
N CYS A 222 11.84 9.32 -1.36
CA CYS A 222 10.42 9.64 -1.29
C CYS A 222 9.64 8.97 -2.44
N TRP A 223 8.44 8.52 -2.14
CA TRP A 223 7.38 8.25 -3.09
C TRP A 223 6.27 9.27 -2.86
N THR A 224 5.78 9.90 -3.92
CA THR A 224 4.54 10.65 -3.76
C THR A 224 3.36 9.70 -3.55
N GLY A 225 2.39 10.14 -2.75
CA GLY A 225 1.11 9.45 -2.63
C GLY A 225 -0.01 10.09 -3.47
N ASN A 226 0.32 11.12 -4.27
CA ASN A 226 -0.60 11.91 -5.09
C ASN A 226 -0.34 11.59 -6.57
N ASP A 227 -1.32 10.99 -7.24
CA ASP A 227 -1.18 10.56 -8.64
C ASP A 227 -1.02 11.72 -9.61
N ASP A 228 -1.70 12.83 -9.37
CA ASP A 228 -1.66 14.06 -10.18
C ASP A 228 -0.31 14.79 -10.12
N GLU A 229 0.44 14.59 -9.04
CA GLU A 229 1.79 15.14 -8.85
C GLU A 229 2.91 14.16 -9.23
N ALA A 230 2.56 12.89 -9.53
CA ALA A 230 3.53 11.80 -9.63
C ALA A 230 4.61 12.01 -10.71
N HIS A 231 4.22 12.54 -11.87
CA HIS A 231 5.13 12.81 -12.98
C HIS A 231 6.18 13.87 -12.58
N GLU A 232 5.74 14.99 -12.02
CA GLU A 232 6.65 16.04 -11.53
C GLU A 232 7.50 15.56 -10.36
N ALA A 233 6.89 14.82 -9.40
CA ALA A 233 7.61 14.23 -8.29
C ALA A 233 8.79 13.39 -8.76
N ARG A 234 8.55 12.52 -9.75
CA ARG A 234 9.56 11.60 -10.30
C ARG A 234 10.64 12.32 -11.09
N HIS A 235 10.27 13.22 -12.00
CA HIS A 235 11.19 13.76 -13.00
C HIS A 235 11.77 15.13 -12.65
N SER A 236 11.21 15.81 -11.64
CA SER A 236 11.65 17.15 -11.24
C SER A 236 11.98 17.27 -9.76
N ALA A 237 11.24 16.63 -8.86
CA ALA A 237 11.46 16.72 -7.41
C ALA A 237 12.35 15.61 -6.83
N GLY A 238 12.86 14.69 -7.67
CA GLY A 238 13.79 13.63 -7.27
C GLY A 238 13.15 12.45 -6.54
N ALA A 239 11.82 12.32 -6.55
CA ALA A 239 11.16 11.17 -5.97
C ALA A 239 11.59 9.86 -6.67
N VAL A 240 11.62 8.77 -5.92
CA VAL A 240 11.85 7.43 -6.49
C VAL A 240 10.71 7.04 -7.43
N GLY A 241 9.48 7.42 -7.07
CA GLY A 241 8.30 7.10 -7.85
C GLY A 241 7.00 7.46 -7.13
N VAL A 242 5.97 6.65 -7.32
CA VAL A 242 4.63 6.85 -6.77
C VAL A 242 4.09 5.60 -6.09
N ILE A 243 3.35 5.81 -4.99
CA ILE A 243 2.44 4.81 -4.42
C ILE A 243 1.03 5.19 -4.83
N SER A 244 0.57 4.62 -5.93
CA SER A 244 -0.52 5.07 -6.78
C SER A 244 -1.86 4.40 -6.49
N VAL A 245 -2.95 5.15 -6.66
CA VAL A 245 -4.33 4.67 -6.74
C VAL A 245 -4.72 4.41 -8.21
N THR A 246 -4.43 5.35 -9.10
CA THR A 246 -4.79 5.30 -10.53
C THR A 246 -4.13 4.13 -11.26
N SER A 247 -2.98 3.65 -10.77
CA SER A 247 -2.35 2.43 -11.30
C SER A 247 -3.20 1.16 -11.15
N ASN A 248 -4.22 1.14 -10.30
CA ASN A 248 -5.21 0.05 -10.31
C ASN A 248 -5.97 0.01 -11.64
N VAL A 249 -6.29 1.18 -12.21
CA VAL A 249 -7.11 1.33 -13.44
C VAL A 249 -6.23 1.26 -14.69
N VAL A 250 -5.16 2.06 -14.75
CA VAL A 250 -4.29 2.18 -15.93
C VAL A 250 -2.81 1.91 -15.57
N PRO A 251 -2.50 0.69 -15.09
CA PRO A 251 -1.17 0.38 -14.57
C PRO A 251 -0.05 0.59 -15.60
N GLY A 252 -0.28 0.23 -16.87
CA GLY A 252 0.71 0.38 -17.94
C GLY A 252 1.01 1.84 -18.29
N LEU A 253 0.02 2.73 -18.21
CA LEU A 253 0.25 4.16 -18.44
C LEU A 253 1.04 4.77 -17.27
N MET A 254 0.70 4.41 -16.03
CA MET A 254 1.46 4.85 -14.86
C MET A 254 2.90 4.32 -14.87
N ALA A 255 3.12 3.08 -15.31
CA ALA A 255 4.46 2.51 -15.45
C ALA A 255 5.31 3.30 -16.48
N ARG A 256 4.71 3.69 -17.62
CA ARG A 256 5.38 4.55 -18.60
C ARG A 256 5.76 5.91 -18.02
N LEU A 257 4.83 6.57 -17.32
CA LEU A 257 5.09 7.87 -16.66
C LEU A 257 6.22 7.79 -15.64
N MET A 258 6.35 6.68 -14.91
CA MET A 258 7.44 6.52 -13.95
C MET A 258 8.77 6.13 -14.59
N ALA A 259 8.74 5.57 -15.80
CA ALA A 259 9.94 5.17 -16.52
C ALA A 259 10.63 6.34 -17.22
N SER A 260 9.86 7.23 -17.86
CA SER A 260 10.39 8.36 -18.64
C SER A 260 9.45 9.58 -18.57
N PRO A 261 10.00 10.81 -18.74
CA PRO A 261 9.17 12.00 -18.87
C PRO A 261 8.24 11.90 -20.08
N ASP A 262 6.95 12.15 -19.87
CA ASP A 262 5.93 12.19 -20.93
C ASP A 262 4.81 13.18 -20.52
N ASP A 263 5.04 14.46 -20.73
CA ASP A 263 4.10 15.53 -20.38
C ASP A 263 2.77 15.40 -21.13
N ALA A 264 2.79 14.92 -22.38
CA ALA A 264 1.58 14.74 -23.16
C ALA A 264 0.69 13.65 -22.55
N LEU A 265 1.26 12.50 -22.21
CA LEU A 265 0.55 11.44 -21.51
C LEU A 265 0.05 11.91 -20.14
N ASN A 266 0.91 12.55 -19.33
CA ASN A 266 0.53 13.05 -18.02
C ASN A 266 -0.65 14.03 -18.12
N ASN A 267 -0.60 14.96 -19.07
CA ASN A 267 -1.69 15.92 -19.28
C ASN A 267 -3.00 15.23 -19.71
N SER A 268 -2.93 14.16 -20.52
CA SER A 268 -4.11 13.40 -20.95
C SER A 268 -4.82 12.67 -19.82
N LEU A 269 -4.15 12.41 -18.69
CA LEU A 269 -4.69 11.71 -17.53
C LEU A 269 -5.21 12.65 -16.42
N LYS A 270 -5.04 13.97 -16.54
CA LYS A 270 -5.41 14.92 -15.47
C LYS A 270 -6.86 14.84 -15.04
N GLU A 271 -7.79 14.73 -16.00
CA GLU A 271 -9.22 14.60 -15.69
C GLU A 271 -9.52 13.27 -15.00
N LEU A 272 -8.84 12.19 -15.40
CA LEU A 272 -8.96 10.90 -14.73
C LEU A 272 -8.45 10.99 -13.28
N TYR A 273 -7.31 11.61 -13.03
CA TYR A 273 -6.81 11.83 -11.67
C TYR A 273 -7.82 12.60 -10.81
N SER A 274 -8.34 13.73 -11.33
CA SER A 274 -9.35 14.52 -10.61
C SER A 274 -10.59 13.71 -10.29
N TRP A 275 -11.09 12.91 -11.24
CA TRP A 275 -12.26 12.07 -11.03
C TRP A 275 -11.99 10.91 -10.05
N MET A 276 -10.81 10.30 -10.09
CA MET A 276 -10.43 9.25 -9.15
C MET A 276 -10.40 9.72 -7.70
N PHE A 277 -10.32 11.02 -7.46
CA PHE A 277 -10.29 11.64 -6.13
C PHE A 277 -11.45 12.64 -5.91
N CYS A 278 -12.53 12.58 -6.73
CA CYS A 278 -13.71 13.44 -6.56
C CYS A 278 -14.49 13.15 -5.27
N GLU A 279 -14.32 11.96 -4.73
CA GLU A 279 -14.75 11.51 -3.40
C GLU A 279 -13.57 10.90 -2.66
N PRO A 280 -13.64 10.73 -1.32
CA PRO A 280 -12.57 10.09 -0.57
C PRO A 280 -12.19 8.72 -1.14
N ASN A 281 -10.89 8.52 -1.44
CA ASN A 281 -10.38 7.22 -1.86
C ASN A 281 -10.68 6.16 -0.76
N PRO A 282 -11.27 4.98 -1.13
CA PRO A 282 -11.29 4.35 -2.46
C PRO A 282 -12.64 4.41 -3.22
N ILE A 283 -13.55 5.31 -2.91
CA ILE A 283 -14.92 5.32 -3.45
C ILE A 283 -14.93 5.31 -4.99
N SER A 284 -14.18 6.22 -5.62
CA SER A 284 -14.13 6.33 -7.08
C SER A 284 -13.51 5.09 -7.72
N LEU A 285 -12.44 4.54 -7.14
CA LEU A 285 -11.81 3.31 -7.63
C LEU A 285 -12.76 2.10 -7.54
N ASN A 286 -13.43 1.93 -6.41
CA ASN A 286 -14.38 0.84 -6.23
C ASN A 286 -15.51 0.92 -7.25
N THR A 287 -16.02 2.13 -7.52
CA THR A 287 -17.03 2.40 -8.53
C THR A 287 -16.49 2.12 -9.94
N ALA A 288 -15.27 2.59 -10.26
CA ALA A 288 -14.63 2.35 -11.55
C ALA A 288 -14.49 0.85 -11.86
N PHE A 289 -14.04 0.07 -10.88
CA PHE A 289 -13.87 -1.38 -11.05
C PHE A 289 -15.20 -2.09 -11.28
N SER A 290 -16.27 -1.66 -10.62
CA SER A 290 -17.63 -2.16 -10.84
C SER A 290 -18.11 -1.82 -12.25
N MET A 291 -17.94 -0.56 -12.67
CA MET A 291 -18.33 -0.09 -14.02
C MET A 291 -17.54 -0.80 -15.15
N CYS A 292 -16.31 -1.19 -14.90
CA CYS A 292 -15.44 -1.92 -15.84
C CYS A 292 -15.64 -3.46 -15.77
N GLY A 293 -16.45 -3.97 -14.85
CA GLY A 293 -16.65 -5.40 -14.65
C GLY A 293 -15.40 -6.15 -14.15
N ILE A 294 -14.46 -5.45 -13.53
CA ILE A 294 -13.21 -6.01 -12.99
C ILE A 294 -13.46 -6.68 -11.63
N SER A 295 -14.34 -6.10 -10.83
CA SER A 295 -14.81 -6.66 -9.57
C SER A 295 -16.33 -6.63 -9.49
N LYS A 296 -16.91 -7.45 -8.61
CA LYS A 296 -18.33 -7.36 -8.28
C LYS A 296 -18.63 -5.99 -7.65
N PRO A 297 -19.85 -5.44 -7.86
CA PRO A 297 -20.24 -4.13 -7.35
C PRO A 297 -20.62 -4.20 -5.86
N VAL A 298 -19.68 -4.61 -5.02
CA VAL A 298 -19.86 -4.81 -3.59
C VAL A 298 -19.04 -3.81 -2.82
N PHE A 299 -19.68 -3.13 -1.88
CA PHE A 299 -19.05 -2.13 -1.00
C PHE A 299 -19.27 -2.54 0.45
N ARG A 300 -18.21 -2.57 1.23
CA ARG A 300 -18.28 -2.62 2.69
C ARG A 300 -18.56 -1.21 3.23
N LEU A 301 -19.61 -1.05 4.03
CA LEU A 301 -19.88 0.23 4.69
C LEU A 301 -18.71 0.65 5.59
N PRO A 302 -18.43 1.95 5.71
CA PRO A 302 -19.25 3.11 5.30
C PRO A 302 -19.07 3.55 3.84
N TYR A 303 -18.29 2.83 3.03
CA TYR A 303 -18.14 3.19 1.63
C TYR A 303 -19.38 2.82 0.82
N VAL A 304 -19.73 3.72 -0.10
CA VAL A 304 -20.85 3.61 -1.03
C VAL A 304 -20.38 3.98 -2.44
N PRO A 305 -21.09 3.57 -3.51
CA PRO A 305 -20.70 3.97 -4.86
C PRO A 305 -20.85 5.48 -5.07
N LEU A 306 -20.13 6.00 -6.07
CA LEU A 306 -20.33 7.36 -6.56
C LEU A 306 -21.78 7.62 -6.98
N SER A 307 -22.23 8.88 -6.90
CA SER A 307 -23.53 9.30 -7.44
C SER A 307 -23.63 9.00 -8.93
N LYS A 308 -24.86 8.93 -9.46
CA LYS A 308 -25.10 8.68 -10.89
C LYS A 308 -24.38 9.67 -11.79
N ASP A 309 -24.47 10.97 -11.46
CA ASP A 309 -23.78 12.04 -12.22
C ASP A 309 -22.26 11.83 -12.27
N GLN A 310 -21.66 11.38 -11.17
CA GLN A 310 -20.23 11.09 -11.14
C GLN A 310 -19.89 9.79 -11.91
N ARG A 311 -20.79 8.78 -11.90
CA ARG A 311 -20.63 7.58 -12.72
C ARG A 311 -20.72 7.89 -14.21
N GLU A 312 -21.62 8.79 -14.63
CA GLU A 312 -21.74 9.27 -16.02
C GLU A 312 -20.46 9.98 -16.48
N LYS A 313 -19.93 10.91 -15.67
CA LYS A 313 -18.63 11.54 -15.93
C LYS A 313 -17.51 10.51 -16.01
N GLY A 314 -17.45 9.60 -15.05
CA GLY A 314 -16.47 8.53 -15.02
C GLY A 314 -16.52 7.61 -16.23
N ALA A 315 -17.73 7.32 -16.74
CA ALA A 315 -17.88 6.49 -17.93
C ALA A 315 -17.21 7.09 -19.17
N VAL A 316 -17.28 8.42 -19.34
CA VAL A 316 -16.60 9.13 -20.43
C VAL A 316 -15.08 8.96 -20.28
N LEU A 317 -14.54 9.23 -19.10
CA LEU A 317 -13.11 9.17 -18.83
C LEU A 317 -12.55 7.74 -18.93
N LEU A 318 -13.27 6.76 -18.37
CA LEU A 318 -12.88 5.35 -18.43
C LEU A 318 -12.93 4.81 -19.86
N LYS A 319 -13.94 5.20 -20.67
CA LYS A 319 -14.01 4.83 -22.10
C LYS A 319 -12.83 5.38 -22.90
N ALA A 320 -12.39 6.61 -22.62
CA ALA A 320 -11.23 7.22 -23.28
C ALA A 320 -9.94 6.42 -23.08
N VAL A 321 -9.80 5.74 -21.94
CA VAL A 321 -8.61 4.94 -21.61
C VAL A 321 -8.90 3.42 -21.57
N GLN A 322 -10.07 2.96 -22.00
CA GLN A 322 -10.55 1.58 -21.85
C GLN A 322 -9.54 0.53 -22.35
N GLN A 323 -8.89 0.77 -23.46
CA GLN A 323 -7.87 -0.13 -24.02
C GLN A 323 -6.65 -0.32 -23.10
N HIS A 324 -6.46 0.57 -22.13
CA HIS A 324 -5.38 0.54 -21.13
C HIS A 324 -5.83 0.02 -19.78
N ILE A 325 -7.11 -0.36 -19.63
CA ILE A 325 -7.69 -0.92 -18.40
C ILE A 325 -7.69 -2.46 -18.50
N PRO A 326 -6.74 -3.14 -17.87
CA PRO A 326 -6.66 -4.60 -17.98
C PRO A 326 -7.91 -5.28 -17.39
N GLY A 327 -8.51 -6.18 -18.16
CA GLY A 327 -9.71 -6.91 -17.75
C GLY A 327 -11.02 -6.19 -18.02
N CYS A 328 -11.00 -4.91 -18.40
CA CYS A 328 -12.19 -4.18 -18.80
C CYS A 328 -12.62 -4.56 -20.22
N LYS A 329 -13.78 -5.21 -20.36
CA LYS A 329 -14.38 -5.51 -21.67
C LYS A 329 -15.23 -4.36 -22.17
N GLU A 330 -15.99 -3.75 -21.26
CA GLU A 330 -16.93 -2.68 -21.52
C GLU A 330 -17.06 -1.79 -20.29
N VAL A 331 -17.17 -0.48 -20.48
CA VAL A 331 -17.50 0.46 -19.42
C VAL A 331 -19.00 0.71 -19.41
N ARG A 332 -19.66 0.31 -18.34
CA ARG A 332 -21.11 0.47 -18.15
C ARG A 332 -21.41 1.54 -17.09
N ILE A 333 -22.42 2.37 -17.36
CA ILE A 333 -23.03 3.20 -16.31
C ILE A 333 -23.99 2.27 -15.54
N MET A 334 -23.72 2.08 -14.25
CA MET A 334 -24.51 1.23 -13.38
C MET A 334 -25.58 2.04 -12.65
N GLU A 335 -26.74 1.45 -12.43
CA GLU A 335 -27.80 2.04 -11.61
C GLU A 335 -27.58 1.73 -10.12
N ASP A 336 -28.17 2.54 -9.22
CA ASP A 336 -27.96 2.40 -7.76
C ASP A 336 -28.32 1.01 -7.23
N GLY A 337 -29.39 0.39 -7.78
CA GLY A 337 -29.84 -0.94 -7.38
C GLY A 337 -28.93 -2.10 -7.82
N GLU A 338 -27.90 -1.86 -8.63
CA GLU A 338 -26.93 -2.87 -9.03
C GLU A 338 -25.79 -3.03 -8.02
N PHE A 339 -25.67 -2.13 -7.03
CA PHE A 339 -24.64 -2.18 -5.99
C PHE A 339 -25.14 -2.89 -4.73
N SER A 340 -24.29 -3.73 -4.18
CA SER A 340 -24.53 -4.37 -2.88
C SER A 340 -23.75 -3.64 -1.79
N LEU A 341 -24.46 -3.21 -0.74
CA LEU A 341 -23.86 -2.58 0.44
C LEU A 341 -23.86 -3.58 1.59
N VAL A 342 -22.72 -3.81 2.20
CA VAL A 342 -22.54 -4.85 3.24
C VAL A 342 -22.07 -4.19 4.53
N ALA A 343 -22.81 -4.45 5.62
CA ALA A 343 -22.50 -3.97 6.97
C ALA A 343 -21.92 -5.07 7.87
N GLU A 344 -22.30 -6.34 7.61
CA GLU A 344 -21.87 -7.50 8.38
C GLU A 344 -21.17 -8.51 7.45
N TYR A 345 -19.99 -9.01 7.82
CA TYR A 345 -19.17 -9.90 6.98
C TYR A 345 -18.13 -10.70 7.78
#